data_f2f55e623921213f79aac4367fe3f36c
#
_entry.id   f2f55e623921213f79aac4367fe3f36c
#
_cell.length_a   1.000
_cell.length_b   1.000
_cell.length_c   1.000
_cell.angle_alpha   90.00
_cell.angle_beta   90.00
_cell.angle_gamma   90.00
#
_symmetry.space_group_name_H-M   'P 1'
#
loop_
_entity.id
_entity.type
_entity.pdbx_description
1 polymer ?
#
loop_
_entity_poly.entity_id
_entity_poly.type
_entity_poly.pdbx_seq_one_letter_code
_entity_poly.pdbx_strand_id
1 'polypeptide(L)'
;MLKSYEEMRKVDVKPYLEKRDGMDYLNWAMCIDLLHKNGAENVYFTPIPDPETGSSLRMTKAVFKDKNGVENRCYETRIRVVIDDQVCEMQTPVMNGANPVKDNSMSQQRVWNSMCRAFVKCVAIHTGLGFDLWLKEEYNKMYAQIPETGENRASEAKIKTLKNLCVSHGINLERWLRENNRTEQTLTETEAATMLSTIKRTYGDD
;
A
#
# COMPACT_ATOMS: atom_id res chain seq x y z
N MET A 1 18.06 -25.38 -0.50
CA MET A 1 17.79 -24.49 -1.67
C MET A 1 16.39 -23.93 -1.51
N LEU A 2 16.24 -22.61 -1.62
CA LEU A 2 14.96 -21.93 -1.51
C LEU A 2 13.96 -22.46 -2.57
N LYS A 3 12.70 -22.59 -2.19
CA LYS A 3 11.60 -22.92 -3.12
C LYS A 3 11.49 -21.91 -4.25
N SER A 4 10.87 -22.32 -5.36
CA SER A 4 10.61 -21.45 -6.51
C SER A 4 9.70 -20.26 -6.14
N TYR A 5 9.73 -19.21 -6.97
CA TYR A 5 8.86 -18.03 -6.78
C TYR A 5 7.38 -18.39 -6.64
N GLU A 6 6.90 -19.29 -7.49
CA GLU A 6 5.49 -19.71 -7.48
C GLU A 6 5.12 -20.50 -6.22
N GLU A 7 6.04 -21.28 -5.69
CA GLU A 7 5.82 -22.02 -4.44
C GLU A 7 5.88 -21.08 -3.23
N MET A 8 6.86 -20.15 -3.23
CA MET A 8 6.98 -19.15 -2.17
C MET A 8 5.78 -18.20 -2.11
N ARG A 9 5.22 -17.83 -3.25
CA ARG A 9 4.00 -17.01 -3.32
C ARG A 9 2.78 -17.69 -2.70
N LYS A 10 2.75 -19.02 -2.70
CA LYS A 10 1.66 -19.82 -2.09
C LYS A 10 1.81 -20.00 -0.57
N VAL A 11 2.95 -19.58 0.00
CA VAL A 11 3.15 -19.67 1.46
C VAL A 11 2.14 -18.76 2.15
N ASP A 12 1.32 -19.37 3.03
CA ASP A 12 0.36 -18.60 3.81
C ASP A 12 1.07 -17.78 4.90
N VAL A 13 1.13 -16.47 4.69
CA VAL A 13 1.72 -15.52 5.64
C VAL A 13 0.69 -14.93 6.61
N LYS A 14 -0.61 -15.18 6.42
CA LYS A 14 -1.68 -14.60 7.24
C LYS A 14 -1.53 -14.85 8.74
N PRO A 15 -1.15 -16.07 9.20
CA PRO A 15 -0.97 -16.34 10.62
C PRO A 15 0.14 -15.52 11.30
N TYR A 16 1.02 -14.92 10.50
CA TYR A 16 2.21 -14.20 10.95
C TYR A 16 2.10 -12.68 10.80
N LEU A 17 0.92 -12.17 10.40
CA LEU A 17 0.70 -10.76 10.19
C LEU A 17 0.37 -10.03 11.49
N GLU A 18 0.95 -8.85 11.64
CA GLU A 18 0.60 -7.87 12.66
C GLU A 18 -0.23 -6.76 12.04
N LYS A 19 -1.09 -6.12 12.83
CA LYS A 19 -1.78 -4.89 12.43
C LYS A 19 -0.98 -3.68 12.88
N ARG A 20 -0.65 -2.80 11.92
CA ARG A 20 -0.03 -1.49 12.18
C ARG A 20 -0.77 -0.42 11.40
N ASP A 21 -1.31 0.56 12.09
CA ASP A 21 -2.10 1.64 11.47
C ASP A 21 -3.22 1.12 10.53
N GLY A 22 -3.88 0.02 10.93
CA GLY A 22 -4.92 -0.64 10.13
C GLY A 22 -4.43 -1.48 8.95
N MET A 23 -3.12 -1.50 8.68
CA MET A 23 -2.50 -2.26 7.58
C MET A 23 -1.96 -3.61 8.05
N ASP A 24 -2.03 -4.60 7.18
CA ASP A 24 -1.36 -5.88 7.39
C ASP A 24 0.16 -5.72 7.24
N TYR A 25 0.91 -6.17 8.21
CA TYR A 25 2.36 -6.03 8.27
C TYR A 25 3.05 -7.36 8.56
N LEU A 26 3.93 -7.79 7.65
CA LEU A 26 4.83 -8.90 7.89
C LEU A 26 6.13 -8.37 8.52
N ASN A 27 6.42 -8.83 9.75
CA ASN A 27 7.64 -8.45 10.44
C ASN A 27 8.88 -9.00 9.72
N TRP A 28 9.96 -8.20 9.65
CA TRP A 28 11.20 -8.60 8.98
C TRP A 28 11.82 -9.88 9.56
N ALA A 29 11.77 -10.07 10.88
CA ALA A 29 12.28 -11.26 11.53
C ALA A 29 11.48 -12.51 11.15
N MET A 30 10.15 -12.38 11.11
CA MET A 30 9.27 -13.45 10.63
C MET A 30 9.49 -13.75 9.14
N CYS A 31 9.79 -12.72 8.34
CA CYS A 31 10.13 -12.89 6.94
C CYS A 31 11.40 -13.75 6.78
N ILE A 32 12.44 -13.50 7.58
CA ILE A 32 13.67 -14.32 7.61
C ILE A 32 13.35 -15.76 8.03
N ASP A 33 12.59 -15.94 9.12
CA ASP A 33 12.20 -17.27 9.61
C ASP A 33 11.44 -18.08 8.56
N LEU A 34 10.51 -17.44 7.84
CA LEU A 34 9.76 -18.08 6.75
C LEU A 34 10.66 -18.45 5.56
N LEU A 35 11.66 -17.65 5.22
CA LEU A 35 12.62 -17.97 4.18
C LEU A 35 13.44 -19.22 4.57
N HIS A 36 13.95 -19.30 5.80
CA HIS A 36 14.66 -20.47 6.30
C HIS A 36 13.77 -21.72 6.32
N LYS A 37 12.53 -21.61 6.80
CA LYS A 37 11.54 -22.71 6.77
C LYS A 37 11.22 -23.22 5.37
N ASN A 38 11.46 -22.41 4.36
CA ASN A 38 11.21 -22.75 2.96
C ASN A 38 12.51 -23.01 2.15
N GLY A 39 13.63 -23.28 2.85
CA GLY A 39 14.84 -23.84 2.28
C GLY A 39 15.98 -22.86 2.01
N ALA A 40 15.88 -21.60 2.40
CA ALA A 40 17.01 -20.68 2.38
C ALA A 40 18.00 -21.02 3.51
N GLU A 41 19.29 -21.07 3.22
CA GLU A 41 20.35 -21.31 4.19
C GLU A 41 20.94 -20.02 4.75
N ASN A 42 21.13 -19.02 3.87
CA ASN A 42 21.67 -17.71 4.23
C ASN A 42 20.67 -16.60 3.90
N VAL A 43 20.24 -15.84 4.91
CA VAL A 43 19.36 -14.70 4.72
C VAL A 43 19.82 -13.54 5.62
N TYR A 44 20.24 -12.45 4.99
CA TYR A 44 20.56 -11.22 5.71
C TYR A 44 20.46 -10.00 4.80
N PHE A 45 20.46 -8.82 5.41
CA PHE A 45 20.58 -7.57 4.69
C PHE A 45 21.57 -6.63 5.38
N THR A 46 22.21 -5.78 4.58
CA THR A 46 23.13 -4.76 5.04
C THR A 46 22.79 -3.41 4.41
N PRO A 47 22.99 -2.29 5.11
CA PRO A 47 22.86 -0.98 4.50
C PRO A 47 23.93 -0.79 3.42
N ILE A 48 23.56 -0.09 2.35
CA ILE A 48 24.49 0.44 1.36
C ILE A 48 24.75 1.90 1.76
N PRO A 49 25.91 2.22 2.31
CA PRO A 49 26.16 3.56 2.83
C PRO A 49 26.16 4.60 1.69
N ASP A 50 25.80 5.80 2.05
CA ASP A 50 26.02 6.96 1.19
C ASP A 50 27.52 7.18 1.01
N PRO A 51 28.03 7.27 -0.23
CA PRO A 51 29.45 7.34 -0.48
C PRO A 51 30.11 8.64 0.01
N GLU A 52 29.35 9.71 0.20
CA GLU A 52 29.87 11.01 0.67
C GLU A 52 29.91 11.06 2.21
N THR A 53 28.93 10.49 2.88
CA THR A 53 28.78 10.62 4.33
C THR A 53 29.10 9.36 5.12
N GLY A 54 29.15 8.18 4.47
CA GLY A 54 29.25 6.89 5.11
C GLY A 54 27.99 6.47 5.89
N SER A 55 26.94 7.28 5.85
CA SER A 55 25.68 7.03 6.56
C SER A 55 24.79 6.06 5.81
N SER A 56 24.02 5.25 6.54
CA SER A 56 22.95 4.46 5.95
C SER A 56 21.73 5.31 5.52
N LEU A 57 21.68 6.58 5.92
CA LEU A 57 20.72 7.56 5.46
C LEU A 57 21.27 8.33 4.27
N ARG A 58 20.51 8.36 3.19
CA ARG A 58 20.77 9.19 2.02
C ARG A 58 19.75 10.32 1.95
N MET A 59 20.18 11.48 1.49
CA MET A 59 19.30 12.61 1.25
C MET A 59 19.60 13.25 -0.10
N THR A 60 18.59 13.81 -0.74
CA THR A 60 18.79 14.58 -1.96
C THR A 60 19.51 15.89 -1.64
N LYS A 61 20.41 16.33 -2.55
CA LYS A 61 21.00 17.68 -2.49
C LYS A 61 19.96 18.74 -2.85
N ALA A 62 19.00 18.39 -3.71
CA ALA A 62 17.89 19.25 -4.08
C ALA A 62 16.93 19.45 -2.90
N VAL A 63 16.50 20.67 -2.71
CA VAL A 63 15.50 21.07 -1.74
C VAL A 63 14.19 21.30 -2.48
N PHE A 64 13.11 20.70 -1.98
CA PHE A 64 11.77 20.83 -2.53
C PHE A 64 10.93 21.74 -1.63
N LYS A 65 10.09 22.57 -2.22
CA LYS A 65 9.13 23.39 -1.48
C LYS A 65 7.77 22.73 -1.50
N ASP A 66 7.16 22.60 -0.34
CA ASP A 66 5.75 22.18 -0.26
C ASP A 66 4.80 23.35 -0.61
N LYS A 67 3.49 23.06 -0.65
CA LYS A 67 2.48 24.08 -0.95
C LYS A 67 2.44 25.29 0.00
N ASN A 68 3.06 25.16 1.18
CA ASN A 68 3.18 26.22 2.18
C ASN A 68 4.54 26.94 2.11
N GLY A 69 5.37 26.62 1.12
CA GLY A 69 6.71 27.19 0.96
C GLY A 69 7.78 26.60 1.89
N VAL A 70 7.45 25.55 2.66
CA VAL A 70 8.38 24.88 3.56
C VAL A 70 9.36 24.03 2.74
N GLU A 71 10.63 24.22 2.96
CA GLU A 71 11.70 23.47 2.30
C GLU A 71 11.87 22.10 2.94
N ASN A 72 11.93 21.08 2.10
CA ASN A 72 12.14 19.68 2.51
C ASN A 72 13.13 19.00 1.56
N ARG A 73 13.83 18.01 2.08
CA ARG A 73 14.65 17.08 1.30
C ARG A 73 13.94 15.73 1.23
N CYS A 74 14.28 14.93 0.22
CA CYS A 74 13.89 13.53 0.19
C CYS A 74 14.95 12.69 0.90
N TYR A 75 14.50 11.78 1.76
CA TYR A 75 15.33 10.89 2.53
C TYR A 75 15.04 9.45 2.14
N GLU A 76 16.07 8.68 1.89
CA GLU A 76 15.97 7.27 1.54
C GLU A 76 17.00 6.41 2.25
N THR A 77 16.72 5.12 2.30
CA THR A 77 17.71 4.09 2.64
C THR A 77 17.91 3.18 1.46
N ARG A 78 19.10 2.61 1.35
CA ARG A 78 19.42 1.53 0.40
C ARG A 78 19.99 0.37 1.16
N ILE A 79 19.56 -0.82 0.80
CA ILE A 79 20.06 -2.06 1.37
C ILE A 79 20.46 -3.05 0.28
N ARG A 80 21.41 -3.90 0.64
CA ARG A 80 21.73 -5.13 -0.10
C ARG A 80 21.13 -6.29 0.68
N VAL A 81 20.35 -7.12 0.00
CA VAL A 81 19.72 -8.32 0.53
C VAL A 81 20.43 -9.52 -0.08
N VAL A 82 20.80 -10.46 0.75
CA VAL A 82 21.38 -11.74 0.34
C VAL A 82 20.45 -12.86 0.77
N ILE A 83 20.08 -13.71 -0.18
CA ILE A 83 19.32 -14.94 0.03
C ILE A 83 20.05 -16.04 -0.72
N ASP A 84 20.75 -16.89 0.02
CA ASP A 84 21.68 -17.89 -0.53
C ASP A 84 22.69 -17.22 -1.50
N ASP A 85 22.69 -17.59 -2.77
CA ASP A 85 23.56 -17.03 -3.80
C ASP A 85 22.96 -15.81 -4.52
N GLN A 86 21.73 -15.45 -4.19
CA GLN A 86 21.06 -14.30 -4.80
C GLN A 86 21.37 -13.01 -4.04
N VAL A 87 21.80 -12.00 -4.78
CA VAL A 87 22.08 -10.66 -4.24
C VAL A 87 21.18 -9.65 -4.92
N CYS A 88 20.37 -8.97 -4.16
CA CYS A 88 19.43 -7.94 -4.63
C CYS A 88 19.64 -6.63 -3.87
N GLU A 89 19.29 -5.52 -4.48
CA GLU A 89 19.34 -4.20 -3.84
C GLU A 89 17.94 -3.55 -3.87
N MET A 90 17.63 -2.85 -2.80
CA MET A 90 16.35 -2.14 -2.68
C MET A 90 16.56 -0.79 -2.02
N GLN A 91 15.90 0.23 -2.57
CA GLN A 91 15.80 1.54 -1.93
C GLN A 91 14.37 1.82 -1.50
N THR A 92 14.21 2.54 -0.40
CA THR A 92 12.90 2.99 0.08
C THR A 92 12.99 4.39 0.67
N PRO A 93 11.94 5.21 0.56
CA PRO A 93 11.87 6.46 1.28
C PRO A 93 11.79 6.20 2.79
N VAL A 94 12.36 7.12 3.57
CA VAL A 94 12.16 7.12 5.02
C VAL A 94 10.79 7.72 5.31
N MET A 95 9.97 7.00 6.08
CA MET A 95 8.58 7.35 6.33
C MET A 95 8.34 7.78 7.78
N ASN A 96 7.38 8.68 7.96
CA ASN A 96 6.75 9.03 9.22
C ASN A 96 5.26 8.72 9.12
N GLY A 97 4.85 7.54 9.61
CA GLY A 97 3.53 6.99 9.33
C GLY A 97 3.36 6.74 7.83
N ALA A 98 2.29 7.22 7.24
CA ALA A 98 2.00 7.11 5.81
C ALA A 98 2.71 8.16 4.94
N ASN A 99 3.34 9.18 5.54
CA ASN A 99 3.97 10.28 4.82
C ASN A 99 5.51 10.16 4.79
N PRO A 100 6.18 10.68 3.76
CA PRO A 100 7.62 10.84 3.78
C PRO A 100 8.05 11.70 4.98
N VAL A 101 9.19 11.33 5.58
CA VAL A 101 9.76 12.07 6.71
C VAL A 101 10.17 13.48 6.26
N LYS A 102 10.01 14.45 7.18
CA LYS A 102 10.54 15.81 7.02
C LYS A 102 11.79 15.98 7.88
N ASP A 103 12.60 17.02 7.60
CA ASP A 103 13.85 17.31 8.31
C ASP A 103 13.67 17.27 9.85
N ASN A 104 12.62 17.92 10.35
CA ASN A 104 12.32 18.02 11.77
C ASN A 104 11.71 16.75 12.40
N SER A 105 11.45 15.74 11.63
CA SER A 105 10.84 14.48 12.10
C SER A 105 11.75 13.25 11.87
N MET A 106 12.99 13.46 11.45
CA MET A 106 13.98 12.39 11.25
C MET A 106 14.38 11.75 12.59
N SER A 107 14.55 10.43 12.58
CA SER A 107 15.14 9.68 13.69
C SER A 107 15.84 8.41 13.21
N GLN A 108 16.81 7.92 13.97
CA GLN A 108 17.50 6.65 13.68
C GLN A 108 16.51 5.48 13.61
N GLN A 109 15.48 5.47 14.45
CA GLN A 109 14.46 4.43 14.44
C GLN A 109 13.69 4.40 13.11
N ARG A 110 13.39 5.56 12.52
CA ARG A 110 12.75 5.64 11.20
C ARG A 110 13.65 5.16 10.08
N VAL A 111 14.94 5.46 10.15
CA VAL A 111 15.95 4.94 9.22
C VAL A 111 16.00 3.42 9.28
N TRP A 112 16.09 2.84 10.48
CA TRP A 112 16.06 1.40 10.69
C TRP A 112 14.76 0.76 10.17
N ASN A 113 13.61 1.33 10.51
CA ASN A 113 12.32 0.84 10.05
C ASN A 113 12.21 0.87 8.52
N SER A 114 12.80 1.88 7.87
CA SER A 114 12.85 1.97 6.41
C SER A 114 13.67 0.83 5.81
N MET A 115 14.81 0.48 6.40
CA MET A 115 15.62 -0.67 5.95
C MET A 115 14.88 -1.99 6.12
N CYS A 116 14.18 -2.19 7.24
CA CYS A 116 13.36 -3.37 7.47
C CYS A 116 12.22 -3.49 6.43
N ARG A 117 11.57 -2.37 6.08
CA ARG A 117 10.54 -2.35 5.02
C ARG A 117 11.14 -2.63 3.65
N ALA A 118 12.32 -2.08 3.35
CA ALA A 118 13.04 -2.36 2.12
C ALA A 118 13.34 -3.86 2.00
N PHE A 119 13.80 -4.50 3.09
CA PHE A 119 14.07 -5.92 3.12
C PHE A 119 12.82 -6.75 2.80
N VAL A 120 11.72 -6.56 3.52
CA VAL A 120 10.49 -7.33 3.29
C VAL A 120 9.94 -7.11 1.87
N LYS A 121 10.02 -5.89 1.35
CA LYS A 121 9.61 -5.58 -0.02
C LYS A 121 10.51 -6.24 -1.05
N CYS A 122 11.82 -6.21 -0.84
CA CYS A 122 12.80 -6.88 -1.69
C CYS A 122 12.55 -8.39 -1.76
N VAL A 123 12.34 -9.03 -0.59
CA VAL A 123 12.00 -10.45 -0.51
C VAL A 123 10.71 -10.73 -1.29
N ALA A 124 9.66 -9.96 -1.10
CA ALA A 124 8.39 -10.17 -1.80
C ALA A 124 8.56 -10.12 -3.33
N ILE A 125 9.33 -9.15 -3.83
CA ILE A 125 9.57 -8.97 -5.27
C ILE A 125 10.39 -10.14 -5.86
N HIS A 126 11.44 -10.55 -5.17
CA HIS A 126 12.40 -11.52 -5.72
C HIS A 126 12.04 -12.97 -5.44
N THR A 127 11.32 -13.24 -4.36
CA THR A 127 10.96 -14.62 -3.97
C THR A 127 9.48 -14.95 -4.06
N GLY A 128 8.61 -13.94 -4.11
CA GLY A 128 7.15 -14.12 -4.06
C GLY A 128 6.58 -14.18 -2.64
N LEU A 129 7.40 -14.36 -1.59
CA LEU A 129 6.92 -14.49 -0.21
C LEU A 129 6.16 -13.22 0.24
N GLY A 130 4.86 -13.38 0.53
CA GLY A 130 4.01 -12.29 0.97
C GLY A 130 3.72 -11.22 -0.09
N PHE A 131 3.98 -11.49 -1.38
CA PHE A 131 3.76 -10.52 -2.46
C PHE A 131 2.33 -10.01 -2.54
N ASP A 132 1.34 -10.85 -2.25
CA ASP A 132 -0.07 -10.49 -2.31
C ASP A 132 -0.49 -9.44 -1.25
N LEU A 133 0.30 -9.25 -0.18
CA LEU A 133 0.11 -8.15 0.77
C LEU A 133 0.31 -6.79 0.10
N TRP A 134 1.31 -6.69 -0.77
CA TRP A 134 1.63 -5.47 -1.51
C TRP A 134 0.60 -5.17 -2.60
N LEU A 135 0.10 -6.19 -3.29
CA LEU A 135 -1.00 -6.03 -4.24
C LEU A 135 -2.23 -5.42 -3.55
N LYS A 136 -2.59 -5.94 -2.37
CA LYS A 136 -3.69 -5.43 -1.57
C LYS A 136 -3.44 -4.00 -1.08
N GLU A 137 -2.21 -3.69 -0.67
CA GLU A 137 -1.82 -2.34 -0.22
C GLU A 137 -1.94 -1.32 -1.37
N GLU A 138 -1.42 -1.62 -2.55
CA GLU A 138 -1.51 -0.72 -3.71
C GLU A 138 -2.96 -0.55 -4.17
N TYR A 139 -3.75 -1.62 -4.16
CA TYR A 139 -5.18 -1.54 -4.43
C TYR A 139 -5.88 -0.60 -3.44
N ASN A 140 -5.64 -0.77 -2.14
CA ASN A 140 -6.22 0.09 -1.11
C ASN A 140 -5.76 1.55 -1.25
N LYS A 141 -4.48 1.81 -1.59
CA LYS A 141 -3.98 3.16 -1.84
C LYS A 141 -4.63 3.80 -3.07
N MET A 142 -4.80 3.04 -4.14
CA MET A 142 -5.45 3.52 -5.35
C MET A 142 -6.90 3.96 -5.08
N TYR A 143 -7.61 3.24 -4.19
CA TYR A 143 -8.95 3.61 -3.77
C TYR A 143 -8.99 4.71 -2.71
N ALA A 144 -7.96 4.82 -1.86
CA ALA A 144 -7.84 5.92 -0.88
C ALA A 144 -7.42 7.26 -1.52
N GLN A 145 -6.85 7.24 -2.72
CA GLN A 145 -6.53 8.44 -3.51
C GLN A 145 -7.72 8.99 -4.31
N ILE A 146 -8.84 8.29 -4.31
CA ILE A 146 -10.11 8.92 -4.69
C ILE A 146 -10.34 9.99 -3.61
N PRO A 147 -10.35 11.30 -3.95
CA PRO A 147 -10.53 12.32 -2.95
C PRO A 147 -11.78 11.97 -2.15
N GLU A 148 -11.65 11.85 -0.84
CA GLU A 148 -12.77 12.18 0.03
C GLU A 148 -13.06 13.65 -0.28
N THR A 149 -13.90 13.89 -1.25
CA THR A 149 -14.65 15.13 -1.30
C THR A 149 -15.35 15.11 0.04
N GLY A 150 -15.11 15.97 0.97
CA GLY A 150 -15.59 15.93 2.37
C GLY A 150 -17.07 15.54 2.57
N GLU A 151 -17.55 14.71 1.69
CA GLU A 151 -18.87 14.12 1.56
C GLU A 151 -18.89 12.75 2.22
N ASN A 152 -19.84 12.58 3.11
CA ASN A 152 -20.08 11.32 3.80
C ASN A 152 -20.38 10.21 2.77
N ARG A 153 -19.87 9.03 3.02
CA ARG A 153 -20.23 7.79 2.31
C ARG A 153 -21.76 7.64 2.31
N ALA A 154 -22.30 7.19 1.20
CA ALA A 154 -23.74 6.88 1.09
C ALA A 154 -24.17 5.90 2.18
N SER A 155 -25.27 6.20 2.84
CA SER A 155 -25.83 5.33 3.87
C SER A 155 -26.23 3.97 3.28
N GLU A 156 -26.16 2.92 4.09
CA GLU A 156 -26.57 1.57 3.65
C GLU A 156 -28.03 1.54 3.17
N ALA A 157 -28.90 2.32 3.81
CA ALA A 157 -30.29 2.47 3.40
C ALA A 157 -30.39 3.07 1.98
N LYS A 158 -29.59 4.10 1.67
CA LYS A 158 -29.58 4.73 0.37
C LYS A 158 -28.99 3.82 -0.71
N ILE A 159 -27.91 3.09 -0.40
CA ILE A 159 -27.33 2.08 -1.29
C ILE A 159 -28.37 0.97 -1.61
N LYS A 160 -29.09 0.50 -0.60
CA LYS A 160 -30.16 -0.50 -0.77
C LYS A 160 -31.29 0.02 -1.66
N THR A 161 -31.73 1.27 -1.45
CA THR A 161 -32.73 1.92 -2.29
C THR A 161 -32.26 2.04 -3.73
N LEU A 162 -31.01 2.45 -3.95
CA LEU A 162 -30.39 2.56 -5.27
C LEU A 162 -30.35 1.21 -5.97
N LYS A 163 -29.93 0.13 -5.28
CA LYS A 163 -29.94 -1.25 -5.82
C LYS A 163 -31.34 -1.67 -6.27
N ASN A 164 -32.31 -1.49 -5.42
CA ASN A 164 -33.68 -1.87 -5.73
C ASN A 164 -34.18 -1.11 -6.97
N LEU A 165 -33.94 0.19 -7.04
CA LEU A 165 -34.36 1.00 -8.18
C LEU A 165 -33.60 0.64 -9.46
N CYS A 166 -32.32 0.32 -9.38
CA CYS A 166 -31.55 -0.18 -10.53
C CYS A 166 -32.11 -1.52 -11.04
N VAL A 167 -32.44 -2.43 -10.13
CA VAL A 167 -33.02 -3.74 -10.49
C VAL A 167 -34.39 -3.56 -11.15
N SER A 168 -35.28 -2.72 -10.61
CA SER A 168 -36.63 -2.51 -11.18
C SER A 168 -36.58 -1.92 -12.58
N HIS A 169 -35.57 -1.14 -12.92
CA HIS A 169 -35.40 -0.52 -14.25
C HIS A 169 -34.36 -1.21 -15.14
N GLY A 170 -33.86 -2.40 -14.76
CA GLY A 170 -32.87 -3.14 -15.55
C GLY A 170 -31.52 -2.47 -15.71
N ILE A 171 -31.17 -1.58 -14.76
CA ILE A 171 -29.89 -0.85 -14.77
C ILE A 171 -28.82 -1.70 -14.08
N ASN A 172 -27.70 -1.93 -14.72
CA ASN A 172 -26.55 -2.62 -14.15
C ASN A 172 -25.74 -1.65 -13.27
N LEU A 173 -26.02 -1.63 -11.96
CA LEU A 173 -25.33 -0.76 -11.01
C LEU A 173 -23.82 -1.04 -10.93
N GLU A 174 -23.38 -2.31 -10.99
CA GLU A 174 -21.96 -2.66 -10.94
C GLU A 174 -21.19 -2.11 -12.14
N ARG A 175 -21.79 -2.16 -13.31
CA ARG A 175 -21.22 -1.56 -14.51
C ARG A 175 -21.09 -0.05 -14.36
N TRP A 176 -22.13 0.63 -13.91
CA TRP A 176 -22.11 2.07 -13.68
C TRP A 176 -21.04 2.47 -12.65
N LEU A 177 -20.97 1.75 -11.52
CA LEU A 177 -19.95 2.00 -10.50
C LEU A 177 -18.55 1.86 -11.07
N ARG A 178 -18.28 0.83 -11.86
CA ARG A 178 -16.98 0.59 -12.51
C ARG A 178 -16.62 1.69 -13.52
N GLU A 179 -17.56 2.11 -14.35
CA GLU A 179 -17.36 3.17 -15.35
C GLU A 179 -17.07 4.53 -14.70
N ASN A 180 -17.54 4.75 -13.46
CA ASN A 180 -17.28 5.96 -12.68
C ASN A 180 -16.17 5.81 -11.65
N ASN A 181 -15.37 4.74 -11.70
CA ASN A 181 -14.32 4.43 -10.72
C ASN A 181 -14.83 4.44 -9.28
N ARG A 182 -16.00 3.88 -9.04
CA ARG A 182 -16.66 3.75 -7.73
C ARG A 182 -16.90 2.30 -7.36
N THR A 183 -17.08 2.08 -6.07
CA THR A 183 -17.64 0.86 -5.47
C THR A 183 -18.78 1.26 -4.55
N GLU A 184 -19.56 0.30 -4.07
CA GLU A 184 -20.59 0.57 -3.05
C GLU A 184 -20.00 1.18 -1.76
N GLN A 185 -18.74 0.90 -1.48
CA GLN A 185 -18.04 1.39 -0.28
C GLN A 185 -17.46 2.80 -0.48
N THR A 186 -17.25 3.24 -1.73
CA THR A 186 -16.68 4.54 -2.05
C THR A 186 -17.70 5.52 -2.63
N LEU A 187 -18.95 5.07 -2.84
CA LEU A 187 -20.04 5.92 -3.31
C LEU A 187 -20.40 6.94 -2.23
N THR A 188 -20.41 8.23 -2.62
CA THR A 188 -20.75 9.31 -1.70
C THR A 188 -22.26 9.52 -1.60
N GLU A 189 -22.70 10.20 -0.54
CA GLU A 189 -24.11 10.50 -0.29
C GLU A 189 -24.71 11.35 -1.43
N THR A 190 -23.95 12.32 -1.95
CA THR A 190 -24.36 13.18 -3.07
C THR A 190 -24.42 12.43 -4.39
N GLU A 191 -23.42 11.58 -4.68
CA GLU A 191 -23.42 10.75 -5.89
C GLU A 191 -24.61 9.78 -5.92
N ALA A 192 -24.87 9.12 -4.79
CA ALA A 192 -26.02 8.23 -4.65
C ALA A 192 -27.36 8.97 -4.81
N ALA A 193 -27.47 10.18 -4.22
CA ALA A 193 -28.66 11.02 -4.38
C ALA A 193 -28.86 11.48 -5.82
N THR A 194 -27.78 11.89 -6.49
CA THR A 194 -27.82 12.31 -7.91
C THR A 194 -28.24 11.15 -8.80
N MET A 195 -27.70 9.96 -8.57
CA MET A 195 -28.06 8.78 -9.34
C MET A 195 -29.54 8.40 -9.12
N LEU A 196 -30.02 8.39 -7.87
CA LEU A 196 -31.42 8.15 -7.54
C LEU A 196 -32.34 9.15 -8.25
N SER A 197 -32.02 10.45 -8.20
CA SER A 197 -32.81 11.48 -8.83
C SER A 197 -32.81 11.36 -10.37
N THR A 198 -31.67 10.96 -10.94
CA THR A 198 -31.55 10.75 -12.40
C THR A 198 -32.39 9.55 -12.88
N ILE A 199 -32.34 8.43 -12.14
CA ILE A 199 -33.14 7.24 -12.47
C ILE A 199 -34.63 7.58 -12.38
N LYS A 200 -35.08 8.19 -11.28
CA LYS A 200 -36.48 8.62 -11.09
C LYS A 200 -36.97 9.58 -12.18
N ARG A 201 -36.13 10.56 -12.56
CA ARG A 201 -36.47 11.48 -13.64
C ARG A 201 -36.55 10.80 -15.01
N THR A 202 -35.72 9.78 -15.25
CA THR A 202 -35.62 9.10 -16.56
C THR A 202 -36.70 8.02 -16.73
N TYR A 203 -37.04 7.33 -15.66
CA TYR A 203 -37.90 6.15 -15.70
C TYR A 203 -39.23 6.31 -14.93
N GLY A 204 -39.39 7.40 -14.18
CA GLY A 204 -40.56 7.67 -13.35
C GLY A 204 -40.41 7.18 -11.90
N ASP A 205 -41.27 7.68 -11.01
CA ASP A 205 -41.46 7.17 -9.66
C ASP A 205 -42.56 6.08 -9.74
N ASP A 206 -42.20 4.81 -9.84
CA ASP A 206 -43.09 3.69 -9.59
C ASP A 206 -42.87 3.15 -8.18
#